data_191aa133921014565bd96983558803cf
#
_entry.id   191aa133921014565bd96983558803cf
#
_cell.length_a   1.000
_cell.length_b   1.000
_cell.length_c   1.000
_cell.angle_alpha   90.00
_cell.angle_beta   90.00
_cell.angle_gamma   90.00
#
_symmetry.space_group_name_H-M   'P 1'
#
loop_
_entity.id
_entity.type
_entity.pdbx_description
1 polymer ?
#
loop_
_entity_poly.entity_id
_entity_poly.type
_entity_poly.pdbx_seq_one_letter_code
_entity_poly.pdbx_strand_id
1 'polypeptide(L)'
;MKGWEIAACCTVLVDSDDSMMFQTNSSWISGLQSSAMGCPWLPVVSAGEPEIEVSDLLQGIRSGVGSEAIMGWFEKRGLNAPDFVNCIEGHWDGIVVGALRSDYQKTRIERLSAELGVSVHTPLWHHYGRRHITDIISHGFEIMMVSVSSDGLDSSWLGRVLDHDSLEELISLSKRHRFHPDGEGGEFETLVLSGPNMSSRILIEGEARWDGRRGTWHIKNVSTSDRRKAIVSRRGPRPA
;
A
#
# COMPACT_ATOMS: atom_id res chain seq x y z
N MET A 1 -13.66 9.11 14.48
CA MET A 1 -13.42 9.63 13.12
C MET A 1 -13.28 11.13 13.20
N LYS A 2 -12.31 11.74 12.53
CA LYS A 2 -12.08 13.20 12.59
C LYS A 2 -13.02 14.01 11.66
N GLY A 3 -14.04 13.37 11.08
CA GLY A 3 -15.01 14.04 10.19
C GLY A 3 -14.45 14.45 8.82
N TRP A 4 -13.34 13.85 8.38
CA TRP A 4 -12.78 14.11 7.06
C TRP A 4 -13.49 13.26 6.01
N GLU A 5 -13.71 13.84 4.85
CA GLU A 5 -14.15 13.18 3.63
C GLU A 5 -12.92 12.93 2.75
N ILE A 6 -12.80 11.73 2.20
CA ILE A 6 -11.68 11.36 1.32
C ILE A 6 -12.10 11.65 -0.11
N ALA A 7 -11.49 12.64 -0.74
CA ALA A 7 -11.75 13.01 -2.13
C ALA A 7 -11.21 11.96 -3.12
N ALA A 8 -10.00 11.47 -2.90
CA ALA A 8 -9.39 10.40 -3.70
C ALA A 8 -8.23 9.72 -2.96
N CYS A 9 -7.91 8.50 -3.38
CA CYS A 9 -6.65 7.83 -3.06
C CYS A 9 -5.67 8.03 -4.22
N CYS A 10 -4.54 8.67 -3.97
CA CYS A 10 -3.51 8.89 -4.97
C CYS A 10 -2.37 7.87 -4.82
N THR A 11 -1.90 7.31 -5.93
CA THR A 11 -0.79 6.33 -5.95
C THR A 11 0.18 6.66 -7.07
N VAL A 12 1.47 6.67 -6.76
CA VAL A 12 2.50 6.75 -7.80
C VAL A 12 2.83 5.35 -8.30
N LEU A 13 2.64 5.13 -9.59
CA LEU A 13 2.99 3.92 -10.32
C LEU A 13 4.39 4.12 -10.91
N VAL A 14 5.37 3.53 -10.28
CA VAL A 14 6.77 3.71 -10.65
C VAL A 14 7.17 2.70 -11.73
N ASP A 15 7.95 3.15 -12.73
CA ASP A 15 8.45 2.29 -13.81
C ASP A 15 9.71 1.53 -13.42
N SER A 16 10.48 2.04 -12.46
CA SER A 16 11.68 1.38 -11.93
C SER A 16 11.35 0.31 -10.89
N ASP A 17 12.31 -0.59 -10.64
CA ASP A 17 12.18 -1.65 -9.62
C ASP A 17 12.42 -1.13 -8.20
N ASP A 18 12.83 0.13 -8.03
CA ASP A 18 13.15 0.75 -6.75
C ASP A 18 12.71 2.21 -6.70
N SER A 19 12.28 2.68 -5.55
CA SER A 19 11.98 4.07 -5.25
C SER A 19 12.21 4.36 -3.76
N MET A 20 12.81 5.51 -3.49
CA MET A 20 12.99 5.98 -2.10
C MET A 20 11.72 6.59 -1.51
N MET A 21 10.75 6.95 -2.34
CA MET A 21 9.51 7.60 -1.92
C MET A 21 8.34 6.65 -1.85
N PHE A 22 8.22 5.74 -2.82
CA PHE A 22 7.00 4.98 -3.04
C PHE A 22 7.27 3.49 -3.10
N GLN A 23 6.33 2.71 -2.59
CA GLN A 23 6.36 1.26 -2.78
C GLN A 23 6.19 0.95 -4.27
N THR A 24 7.07 0.13 -4.83
CA THR A 24 7.04 -0.24 -6.26
C THR A 24 6.30 -1.55 -6.46
N ASN A 25 6.54 -2.52 -5.57
CA ASN A 25 5.96 -3.85 -5.70
C ASN A 25 4.46 -3.83 -5.40
N SER A 26 3.66 -4.24 -6.39
CA SER A 26 2.20 -4.39 -6.25
C SER A 26 1.43 -3.08 -5.97
N SER A 27 2.04 -1.90 -6.17
CA SER A 27 1.41 -0.59 -5.91
C SER A 27 0.10 -0.38 -6.68
N TRP A 28 -0.04 -0.95 -7.87
CA TRP A 28 -1.24 -0.88 -8.70
C TRP A 28 -2.50 -1.50 -8.05
N ILE A 29 -2.32 -2.39 -7.07
CA ILE A 29 -3.44 -2.99 -6.32
C ILE A 29 -4.18 -1.95 -5.47
N SER A 30 -3.55 -0.80 -5.21
CA SER A 30 -4.21 0.33 -4.54
C SER A 30 -5.48 0.80 -5.28
N GLY A 31 -5.58 0.60 -6.59
CA GLY A 31 -6.80 0.85 -7.34
C GLY A 31 -7.96 -0.07 -6.91
N LEU A 32 -7.69 -1.34 -6.69
CA LEU A 32 -8.68 -2.29 -6.16
C LEU A 32 -9.00 -2.01 -4.68
N GLN A 33 -8.02 -1.59 -3.90
CA GLN A 33 -8.23 -1.16 -2.51
C GLN A 33 -9.12 0.09 -2.47
N SER A 34 -8.87 1.07 -3.32
CA SER A 34 -9.67 2.29 -3.45
C SER A 34 -11.12 1.97 -3.84
N SER A 35 -11.31 1.10 -4.85
CA SER A 35 -12.63 0.62 -5.24
C SER A 35 -13.35 -0.10 -4.08
N ALA A 36 -12.64 -0.96 -3.35
CA ALA A 36 -13.22 -1.64 -2.18
C ALA A 36 -13.62 -0.67 -1.05
N MET A 37 -12.97 0.47 -0.94
CA MET A 37 -13.30 1.55 0.00
C MET A 37 -14.38 2.51 -0.54
N GLY A 38 -14.77 2.37 -1.82
CA GLY A 38 -15.70 3.30 -2.48
C GLY A 38 -15.07 4.69 -2.69
N CYS A 39 -13.77 4.76 -2.87
CA CYS A 39 -13.00 5.99 -3.02
C CYS A 39 -12.45 6.10 -4.45
N PRO A 40 -12.52 7.26 -5.13
CA PRO A 40 -11.86 7.47 -6.41
C PRO A 40 -10.35 7.18 -6.31
N TRP A 41 -9.79 6.59 -7.35
CA TRP A 41 -8.36 6.31 -7.44
C TRP A 41 -7.68 7.17 -8.50
N LEU A 42 -6.67 7.93 -8.10
CA LEU A 42 -5.82 8.74 -8.98
C LEU A 42 -4.42 8.10 -9.09
N PRO A 43 -4.16 7.30 -10.12
CA PRO A 43 -2.80 6.83 -10.40
C PRO A 43 -1.97 7.92 -11.08
N VAL A 44 -0.73 8.06 -10.66
CA VAL A 44 0.27 8.93 -11.28
C VAL A 44 1.43 8.07 -11.75
N VAL A 45 1.76 8.12 -13.03
CA VAL A 45 2.89 7.36 -13.60
C VAL A 45 4.17 8.17 -13.47
N SER A 46 5.25 7.54 -13.00
CA SER A 46 6.58 8.15 -12.89
C SER A 46 7.67 7.17 -13.32
N ALA A 47 8.76 7.69 -13.87
CA ALA A 47 9.95 6.92 -14.17
C ALA A 47 10.68 6.40 -12.90
N GLY A 48 10.40 6.99 -11.73
CA GLY A 48 10.98 6.59 -10.46
C GLY A 48 12.35 7.20 -10.18
N GLU A 49 12.72 8.25 -10.89
CA GLU A 49 13.94 9.00 -10.58
C GLU A 49 13.71 9.90 -9.36
N PRO A 50 14.66 9.95 -8.40
CA PRO A 50 14.57 10.83 -7.23
C PRO A 50 14.25 12.28 -7.63
N GLU A 51 13.41 12.96 -6.86
CA GLU A 51 12.86 14.31 -7.09
C GLU A 51 11.89 14.40 -8.29
N ILE A 52 12.09 13.65 -9.40
CA ILE A 52 11.17 13.62 -10.54
C ILE A 52 9.85 12.97 -10.12
N GLU A 53 9.88 11.86 -9.37
CA GLU A 53 8.68 11.19 -8.86
C GLU A 53 7.82 12.10 -7.98
N VAL A 54 8.42 13.03 -7.23
CA VAL A 54 7.70 14.04 -6.43
C VAL A 54 7.09 15.12 -7.32
N SER A 55 7.83 15.53 -8.35
CA SER A 55 7.35 16.49 -9.36
C SER A 55 6.18 15.90 -10.17
N ASP A 56 6.29 14.63 -10.58
CA ASP A 56 5.23 13.91 -11.28
C ASP A 56 3.97 13.82 -10.42
N LEU A 57 4.12 13.49 -9.12
CA LEU A 57 3.01 13.48 -8.16
C LEU A 57 2.35 14.85 -8.05
N LEU A 58 3.15 15.91 -7.88
CA LEU A 58 2.65 17.29 -7.83
C LEU A 58 1.84 17.65 -9.08
N GLN A 59 2.39 17.35 -10.25
CA GLN A 59 1.76 17.63 -11.53
C GLN A 59 0.48 16.82 -11.71
N GLY A 60 0.50 15.53 -11.36
CA GLY A 60 -0.66 14.64 -11.41
C GLY A 60 -1.81 15.12 -10.54
N ILE A 61 -1.51 15.58 -9.33
CA ILE A 61 -2.52 16.14 -8.41
C ILE A 61 -3.06 17.49 -8.93
N ARG A 62 -2.18 18.37 -9.44
CA ARG A 62 -2.54 19.74 -9.87
C ARG A 62 -3.30 19.77 -11.18
N SER A 63 -2.89 19.00 -12.16
CA SER A 63 -3.34 19.11 -13.55
C SER A 63 -3.99 17.82 -14.09
N GLY A 64 -4.00 16.78 -13.28
CA GLY A 64 -4.45 15.45 -13.71
C GLY A 64 -3.39 14.67 -14.50
N VAL A 65 -3.74 13.46 -14.86
CA VAL A 65 -2.89 12.49 -15.58
C VAL A 65 -3.58 12.07 -16.87
N GLY A 66 -2.82 11.96 -17.96
CA GLY A 66 -3.37 11.46 -19.22
C GLY A 66 -3.71 9.97 -19.15
N SER A 67 -4.92 9.62 -19.55
CA SER A 67 -5.38 8.21 -19.58
C SER A 67 -4.45 7.30 -20.37
N GLU A 68 -3.85 7.80 -21.46
CA GLU A 68 -2.92 7.04 -22.31
C GLU A 68 -1.67 6.60 -21.53
N ALA A 69 -1.10 7.50 -20.70
CA ALA A 69 0.07 7.17 -19.87
C ALA A 69 -0.25 6.07 -18.85
N ILE A 70 -1.43 6.17 -18.20
CA ILE A 70 -1.89 5.16 -17.24
C ILE A 70 -2.12 3.83 -17.94
N MET A 71 -2.90 3.81 -19.01
CA MET A 71 -3.20 2.59 -19.76
C MET A 71 -1.93 1.94 -20.33
N GLY A 72 -1.01 2.73 -20.88
CA GLY A 72 0.28 2.24 -21.37
C GLY A 72 1.15 1.62 -20.28
N TRP A 73 1.10 2.13 -19.05
CA TRP A 73 1.79 1.53 -17.91
C TRP A 73 1.27 0.11 -17.60
N PHE A 74 -0.05 -0.09 -17.65
CA PHE A 74 -0.69 -1.40 -17.43
C PHE A 74 -0.45 -2.36 -18.59
N GLU A 75 -0.62 -1.91 -19.84
CA GLU A 75 -0.37 -2.72 -21.05
C GLU A 75 1.05 -3.27 -21.10
N LYS A 76 2.05 -2.42 -20.83
CA LYS A 76 3.48 -2.81 -20.76
C LYS A 76 3.73 -3.98 -19.78
N ARG A 77 2.85 -4.14 -18.78
CA ARG A 77 2.96 -5.18 -17.74
C ARG A 77 1.97 -6.34 -17.93
N GLY A 78 1.16 -6.31 -18.98
CA GLY A 78 0.12 -7.31 -19.21
C GLY A 78 -0.97 -7.31 -18.14
N LEU A 79 -1.22 -6.17 -17.52
CA LEU A 79 -2.19 -5.99 -16.44
C LEU A 79 -3.44 -5.27 -16.96
N ASN A 80 -4.58 -5.54 -16.34
CA ASN A 80 -5.79 -4.75 -16.52
C ASN A 80 -5.81 -3.59 -15.52
N ALA A 81 -6.03 -2.37 -16.01
CA ALA A 81 -6.16 -1.22 -15.14
C ALA A 81 -7.47 -1.31 -14.32
N PRO A 82 -7.41 -1.11 -12.98
CA PRO A 82 -8.60 -0.82 -12.19
C PRO A 82 -9.27 0.48 -12.65
N ASP A 83 -10.52 0.71 -12.23
CA ASP A 83 -11.18 1.99 -12.45
C ASP A 83 -10.38 3.13 -11.81
N PHE A 84 -10.18 4.21 -12.55
CA PHE A 84 -9.41 5.37 -12.09
C PHE A 84 -10.04 6.68 -12.54
N VAL A 85 -9.63 7.77 -11.88
CA VAL A 85 -9.93 9.14 -12.29
C VAL A 85 -8.66 9.82 -12.80
N ASN A 86 -8.81 10.74 -13.73
CA ASN A 86 -7.68 11.47 -14.31
C ASN A 86 -7.30 12.72 -13.52
N CYS A 87 -8.22 13.21 -12.69
CA CYS A 87 -8.01 14.37 -11.81
C CYS A 87 -8.88 14.24 -10.57
N ILE A 88 -8.52 15.00 -9.54
CA ILE A 88 -9.35 15.16 -8.33
C ILE A 88 -10.24 16.37 -8.55
N GLU A 89 -11.55 16.14 -8.67
CA GLU A 89 -12.52 17.20 -8.87
C GLU A 89 -12.86 17.91 -7.54
N GLY A 90 -13.22 19.20 -7.66
CA GLY A 90 -13.65 20.03 -6.54
C GLY A 90 -12.52 20.63 -5.72
N HIS A 91 -12.88 21.14 -4.55
CA HIS A 91 -11.95 21.71 -3.57
C HIS A 91 -11.60 20.65 -2.53
N TRP A 92 -10.33 20.58 -2.15
CA TRP A 92 -9.83 19.70 -1.10
C TRP A 92 -8.80 20.44 -0.23
N ASP A 93 -8.81 20.14 1.08
CA ASP A 93 -8.13 20.97 2.09
C ASP A 93 -6.75 20.42 2.48
N GLY A 94 -6.46 19.17 2.13
CA GLY A 94 -5.21 18.59 2.59
C GLY A 94 -4.87 17.23 1.99
N ILE A 95 -3.66 16.80 2.30
CA ILE A 95 -3.09 15.50 1.93
C ILE A 95 -2.88 14.70 3.21
N VAL A 96 -3.27 13.43 3.20
CA VAL A 96 -2.99 12.47 4.26
C VAL A 96 -1.95 11.49 3.78
N VAL A 97 -0.87 11.32 4.53
CA VAL A 97 0.26 10.44 4.19
C VAL A 97 0.55 9.49 5.34
N GLY A 98 0.76 8.22 4.99
CA GLY A 98 1.07 7.16 5.94
C GLY A 98 2.53 7.06 6.35
N ALA A 99 3.37 8.06 6.08
CA ALA A 99 4.77 8.05 6.47
C ALA A 99 4.93 7.87 7.99
N LEU A 100 5.76 6.89 8.40
CA LEU A 100 5.97 6.55 9.80
C LEU A 100 7.19 7.26 10.40
N ARG A 101 8.34 7.30 9.69
CA ARG A 101 9.62 7.82 10.22
C ARG A 101 10.56 8.40 9.18
N SER A 102 10.29 8.28 7.90
CA SER A 102 11.17 8.75 6.85
C SER A 102 11.12 10.28 6.73
N ASP A 103 12.10 10.97 7.30
CA ASP A 103 12.27 12.42 7.12
C ASP A 103 12.40 12.79 5.63
N TYR A 104 12.98 11.89 4.83
CA TYR A 104 13.08 12.04 3.38
C TYR A 104 11.70 12.18 2.73
N GLN A 105 10.79 11.25 3.02
CA GLN A 105 9.42 11.26 2.52
C GLN A 105 8.64 12.46 3.06
N LYS A 106 8.70 12.69 4.36
CA LYS A 106 7.97 13.77 5.03
C LYS A 106 8.31 15.14 4.46
N THR A 107 9.59 15.48 4.36
CA THR A 107 10.06 16.78 3.86
C THR A 107 9.57 17.04 2.43
N ARG A 108 9.56 16.00 1.59
CA ARG A 108 9.10 16.13 0.19
C ARG A 108 7.60 16.32 0.09
N ILE A 109 6.84 15.62 0.88
CA ILE A 109 5.39 15.80 0.92
C ILE A 109 5.01 17.17 1.53
N GLU A 110 5.72 17.64 2.56
CA GLU A 110 5.52 18.98 3.12
C GLU A 110 5.79 20.07 2.08
N ARG A 111 6.86 19.94 1.27
CA ARG A 111 7.14 20.85 0.17
C ARG A 111 6.04 20.80 -0.90
N LEU A 112 5.64 19.60 -1.32
CA LEU A 112 4.56 19.40 -2.29
C LEU A 112 3.24 20.03 -1.80
N SER A 113 2.87 19.83 -0.54
CA SER A 113 1.65 20.41 0.03
C SER A 113 1.70 21.94 0.09
N ALA A 114 2.87 22.51 0.39
CA ALA A 114 3.07 23.97 0.37
C ALA A 114 2.91 24.55 -1.04
N GLU A 115 3.41 23.86 -2.08
CA GLU A 115 3.24 24.26 -3.47
C GLU A 115 1.79 24.13 -3.96
N LEU A 116 1.02 23.19 -3.41
CA LEU A 116 -0.41 23.03 -3.67
C LEU A 116 -1.26 24.01 -2.84
N GLY A 117 -0.70 24.64 -1.82
CA GLY A 117 -1.44 25.52 -0.91
C GLY A 117 -2.40 24.79 0.03
N VAL A 118 -2.11 23.53 0.38
CA VAL A 118 -2.96 22.67 1.22
C VAL A 118 -2.24 22.20 2.46
N SER A 119 -3.00 21.73 3.45
CA SER A 119 -2.44 21.13 4.66
C SER A 119 -1.94 19.71 4.43
N VAL A 120 -0.89 19.29 5.16
CA VAL A 120 -0.45 17.89 5.20
C VAL A 120 -0.73 17.28 6.57
N HIS A 121 -1.21 16.04 6.57
CA HIS A 121 -1.48 15.28 7.78
C HIS A 121 -0.72 13.95 7.72
N THR A 122 0.11 13.69 8.73
CA THR A 122 0.89 12.47 8.89
C THR A 122 0.48 11.78 10.20
N PRO A 123 -0.71 11.13 10.25
CA PRO A 123 -1.29 10.63 11.49
C PRO A 123 -0.47 9.53 12.17
N LEU A 124 0.42 8.88 11.42
CA LEU A 124 1.25 7.77 11.89
C LEU A 124 2.69 8.20 12.19
N TRP A 125 3.00 9.51 12.06
CA TRP A 125 4.36 10.00 12.27
C TRP A 125 4.87 9.71 13.68
N HIS A 126 6.04 9.06 13.76
CA HIS A 126 6.65 8.56 15.00
C HIS A 126 5.79 7.54 15.77
N HIS A 127 4.82 6.89 15.12
CA HIS A 127 4.12 5.78 15.73
C HIS A 127 5.10 4.64 16.06
N TYR A 128 4.90 3.96 17.20
CA TYR A 128 5.79 2.88 17.63
C TYR A 128 5.61 1.67 16.69
N GLY A 129 6.66 1.27 15.95
CA GLY A 129 6.58 0.24 14.91
C GLY A 129 5.96 -1.07 15.38
N ARG A 130 6.41 -1.60 16.52
CA ARG A 130 5.81 -2.80 17.12
C ARG A 130 4.31 -2.63 17.38
N ARG A 131 3.89 -1.46 17.84
CA ARG A 131 2.48 -1.16 18.11
C ARG A 131 1.71 -0.95 16.83
N HIS A 132 2.33 -0.39 15.82
CA HIS A 132 1.69 -0.08 14.54
C HIS A 132 1.13 -1.35 13.87
N ILE A 133 1.95 -2.38 13.63
CA ILE A 133 1.49 -3.63 13.02
C ILE A 133 0.49 -4.36 13.94
N THR A 134 0.73 -4.36 15.24
CA THR A 134 -0.21 -4.93 16.22
C THR A 134 -1.58 -4.25 16.13
N ASP A 135 -1.60 -2.93 16.06
CA ASP A 135 -2.85 -2.15 15.95
C ASP A 135 -3.56 -2.45 14.62
N ILE A 136 -2.85 -2.55 13.51
CA ILE A 136 -3.40 -2.91 12.19
C ILE A 136 -4.12 -4.26 12.28
N ILE A 137 -3.46 -5.31 12.77
CA ILE A 137 -4.03 -6.65 12.90
C ILE A 137 -5.22 -6.64 13.87
N SER A 138 -5.09 -5.99 15.03
CA SER A 138 -6.14 -5.92 16.05
C SER A 138 -7.38 -5.15 15.59
N HIS A 139 -7.22 -4.19 14.67
CA HIS A 139 -8.34 -3.48 14.03
C HIS A 139 -8.97 -4.26 12.88
N GLY A 140 -8.55 -5.50 12.62
CA GLY A 140 -9.16 -6.40 11.65
C GLY A 140 -8.72 -6.14 10.20
N PHE A 141 -7.55 -5.56 10.00
CA PHE A 141 -6.90 -5.57 8.70
C PHE A 141 -6.26 -6.94 8.44
N GLU A 142 -6.39 -7.43 7.24
CA GLU A 142 -5.61 -8.55 6.72
C GLU A 142 -4.49 -8.00 5.84
N ILE A 143 -3.25 -8.22 6.27
CA ILE A 143 -2.06 -7.76 5.54
C ILE A 143 -1.21 -8.96 5.14
N MET A 144 -0.71 -8.94 3.91
CA MET A 144 0.11 -10.01 3.33
C MET A 144 1.51 -9.47 3.05
N MET A 145 2.55 -10.23 3.36
CA MET A 145 3.93 -9.89 3.04
C MET A 145 4.19 -10.12 1.55
N VAL A 146 4.60 -9.08 0.84
CA VAL A 146 4.81 -9.12 -0.62
C VAL A 146 6.26 -8.92 -1.04
N SER A 147 7.11 -8.43 -0.14
CA SER A 147 8.54 -8.29 -0.37
C SER A 147 9.30 -8.55 0.92
N VAL A 148 10.48 -9.14 0.83
CA VAL A 148 11.44 -9.30 1.93
C VAL A 148 12.86 -9.08 1.42
N SER A 149 13.66 -8.35 2.21
CA SER A 149 15.04 -7.98 1.86
C SER A 149 15.99 -7.92 3.06
N SER A 150 15.58 -8.42 4.24
CA SER A 150 16.36 -8.39 5.46
C SER A 150 16.85 -9.77 5.88
N ASP A 151 18.04 -9.82 6.48
CA ASP A 151 18.52 -11.03 7.13
C ASP A 151 17.52 -11.50 8.19
N GLY A 152 17.28 -12.81 8.23
CA GLY A 152 16.32 -13.44 9.14
C GLY A 152 14.92 -13.60 8.57
N LEU A 153 14.61 -12.96 7.44
CA LEU A 153 13.40 -13.23 6.65
C LEU A 153 13.79 -14.04 5.42
N ASP A 154 13.04 -15.08 5.13
CA ASP A 154 13.25 -15.95 3.97
C ASP A 154 12.01 -16.04 3.08
N SER A 155 12.05 -16.89 2.07
CA SER A 155 10.96 -17.05 1.12
C SER A 155 9.64 -17.54 1.74
N SER A 156 9.64 -18.12 2.93
CA SER A 156 8.42 -18.58 3.62
C SER A 156 7.53 -17.42 4.11
N TRP A 157 8.09 -16.22 4.20
CA TRP A 157 7.35 -15.02 4.54
C TRP A 157 6.55 -14.45 3.37
N LEU A 158 6.99 -14.71 2.13
CA LEU A 158 6.33 -14.22 0.93
C LEU A 158 4.95 -14.88 0.74
N GLY A 159 3.93 -14.06 0.57
CA GLY A 159 2.54 -14.51 0.45
C GLY A 159 1.87 -14.85 1.79
N ARG A 160 2.60 -14.79 2.90
CA ARG A 160 2.05 -15.05 4.24
C ARG A 160 1.18 -13.88 4.68
N VAL A 161 -0.05 -14.19 5.09
CA VAL A 161 -0.93 -13.21 5.76
C VAL A 161 -0.52 -13.16 7.23
N LEU A 162 -0.27 -11.94 7.71
CA LEU A 162 0.19 -11.73 9.08
C LEU A 162 -1.00 -11.82 10.06
N ASP A 163 -0.79 -12.62 11.09
CA ASP A 163 -1.64 -12.77 12.26
C ASP A 163 -0.84 -12.50 13.54
N HIS A 164 -1.42 -12.73 14.70
CA HIS A 164 -0.73 -12.49 15.97
C HIS A 164 0.49 -13.40 16.15
N ASP A 165 0.44 -14.66 15.71
CA ASP A 165 1.53 -15.62 15.86
C ASP A 165 2.70 -15.25 14.96
N SER A 166 2.44 -14.94 13.69
CA SER A 166 3.45 -14.47 12.73
C SER A 166 4.05 -13.12 13.14
N LEU A 167 3.25 -12.23 13.77
CA LEU A 167 3.76 -10.98 14.31
C LEU A 167 4.75 -11.21 15.47
N GLU A 168 4.46 -12.11 16.39
CA GLU A 168 5.38 -12.47 17.49
C GLU A 168 6.70 -13.05 16.93
N GLU A 169 6.61 -13.92 15.92
CA GLU A 169 7.76 -14.44 15.19
C GLU A 169 8.58 -13.32 14.54
N LEU A 170 7.93 -12.41 13.79
CA LEU A 170 8.55 -11.25 13.15
C LEU A 170 9.28 -10.36 14.17
N ILE A 171 8.65 -10.07 15.31
CA ILE A 171 9.23 -9.27 16.39
C ILE A 171 10.46 -9.98 17.00
N SER A 172 10.41 -11.29 17.14
CA SER A 172 11.54 -12.07 17.62
C SER A 172 12.73 -12.01 16.65
N LEU A 173 12.45 -12.21 15.36
CA LEU A 173 13.44 -12.10 14.28
C LEU A 173 14.03 -10.70 14.18
N SER A 174 13.19 -9.66 14.28
CA SER A 174 13.65 -8.26 14.21
C SER A 174 14.67 -7.92 15.30
N LYS A 175 14.48 -8.42 16.51
CA LYS A 175 15.46 -8.26 17.61
C LYS A 175 16.75 -9.00 17.35
N ARG A 176 16.66 -10.24 16.83
CA ARG A 176 17.80 -11.11 16.58
C ARG A 176 18.67 -10.60 15.42
N HIS A 177 18.02 -10.15 14.35
CA HIS A 177 18.66 -9.74 13.10
C HIS A 177 18.79 -8.21 12.96
N ARG A 178 18.28 -7.44 13.94
CA ARG A 178 18.40 -5.98 14.03
C ARG A 178 17.76 -5.21 12.88
N PHE A 179 16.62 -5.68 12.41
CA PHE A 179 15.80 -4.95 11.45
C PHE A 179 14.60 -4.30 12.13
N HIS A 180 13.94 -3.35 11.44
CA HIS A 180 12.79 -2.64 11.99
C HIS A 180 11.51 -3.47 11.87
N PRO A 181 10.75 -3.70 12.98
CA PRO A 181 9.61 -4.62 12.97
C PRO A 181 8.40 -4.12 12.18
N ASP A 182 8.38 -2.88 11.70
CA ASP A 182 7.35 -2.29 10.83
C ASP A 182 7.80 -2.14 9.36
N GLY A 183 8.99 -2.60 9.00
CA GLY A 183 9.49 -2.59 7.63
C GLY A 183 9.97 -1.22 7.12
N GLU A 184 10.10 -0.23 8.01
CA GLU A 184 10.44 1.17 7.65
C GLU A 184 11.83 1.35 7.01
N GLY A 185 12.74 0.42 7.22
CA GLY A 185 14.06 0.41 6.55
C GLY A 185 14.06 -0.33 5.21
N GLY A 186 12.89 -0.68 4.67
CA GLY A 186 12.77 -1.46 3.45
C GLY A 186 13.05 -2.96 3.65
N GLU A 187 12.99 -3.43 4.91
CA GLU A 187 13.26 -4.83 5.25
C GLU A 187 12.22 -5.78 4.68
N PHE A 188 11.01 -5.30 4.56
CA PHE A 188 9.88 -5.99 3.93
C PHE A 188 8.80 -4.99 3.52
N GLU A 189 7.92 -5.42 2.62
CA GLU A 189 6.73 -4.68 2.24
C GLU A 189 5.48 -5.53 2.45
N THR A 190 4.37 -4.88 2.78
CA THR A 190 3.08 -5.51 2.98
C THR A 190 2.02 -4.96 2.04
N LEU A 191 0.99 -5.78 1.80
CA LEU A 191 -0.17 -5.41 1.03
C LEU A 191 -1.44 -5.67 1.84
N VAL A 192 -2.32 -4.68 1.92
CA VAL A 192 -3.62 -4.82 2.59
C VAL A 192 -4.57 -5.58 1.67
N LEU A 193 -5.05 -6.73 2.12
CA LEU A 193 -6.03 -7.56 1.43
C LEU A 193 -7.47 -7.24 1.84
N SER A 194 -7.68 -6.84 3.09
CA SER A 194 -8.98 -6.51 3.65
C SER A 194 -8.82 -5.56 4.84
N GLY A 195 -9.82 -4.72 5.08
CA GLY A 195 -9.83 -3.79 6.20
C GLY A 195 -11.25 -3.40 6.61
N PRO A 196 -11.43 -2.72 7.77
CA PRO A 196 -12.75 -2.37 8.29
C PRO A 196 -13.61 -1.54 7.32
N ASN A 197 -12.96 -0.68 6.52
CA ASN A 197 -13.62 0.23 5.58
C ASN A 197 -13.70 -0.33 4.15
N MET A 198 -13.29 -1.57 3.92
CA MET A 198 -13.36 -2.22 2.61
C MET A 198 -14.62 -3.07 2.50
N SER A 199 -15.40 -2.88 1.44
CA SER A 199 -16.62 -3.65 1.13
C SER A 199 -16.32 -5.06 0.61
N SER A 200 -15.15 -5.25 0.00
CA SER A 200 -14.68 -6.51 -0.56
C SER A 200 -13.28 -6.84 -0.08
N ARG A 201 -12.92 -8.13 -0.12
CA ARG A 201 -11.57 -8.64 0.13
C ARG A 201 -10.86 -8.83 -1.20
N ILE A 202 -9.61 -8.42 -1.27
CA ILE A 202 -8.73 -8.70 -2.41
C ILE A 202 -8.18 -10.10 -2.26
N LEU A 203 -8.34 -10.91 -3.29
CA LEU A 203 -7.83 -12.27 -3.40
C LEU A 203 -6.65 -12.26 -4.37
N ILE A 204 -5.52 -12.76 -3.92
CA ILE A 204 -4.27 -12.78 -4.69
C ILE A 204 -3.78 -14.21 -4.81
N GLU A 205 -3.50 -14.63 -6.03
CA GLU A 205 -2.80 -15.86 -6.36
C GLU A 205 -1.44 -15.50 -6.95
N GLY A 206 -0.41 -16.22 -6.53
CA GLY A 206 0.94 -15.92 -6.98
C GLY A 206 1.95 -16.94 -6.52
N GLU A 207 3.22 -16.60 -6.65
CA GLU A 207 4.33 -17.43 -6.23
C GLU A 207 5.48 -16.57 -5.68
N ALA A 208 6.26 -17.13 -4.77
CA ALA A 208 7.46 -16.50 -4.29
C ALA A 208 8.57 -16.53 -5.36
N ARG A 209 9.18 -15.38 -5.63
CA ARG A 209 10.42 -15.25 -6.38
C ARG A 209 11.52 -14.87 -5.42
N TRP A 210 12.52 -15.72 -5.31
CA TRP A 210 13.56 -15.61 -4.31
C TRP A 210 14.95 -15.74 -4.94
N ASP A 211 15.88 -14.83 -4.64
CA ASP A 211 17.23 -14.82 -5.19
C ASP A 211 18.30 -15.33 -4.20
N GLY A 212 17.89 -15.83 -3.03
CA GLY A 212 18.79 -16.30 -1.95
C GLY A 212 18.99 -15.28 -0.83
N ARG A 213 18.69 -14.01 -1.03
CA ARG A 213 18.82 -12.94 -0.02
C ARG A 213 17.58 -12.09 0.13
N ARG A 214 16.85 -11.87 -0.96
CA ARG A 214 15.64 -11.08 -1.02
C ARG A 214 14.65 -11.71 -1.98
N GLY A 215 13.41 -11.31 -1.90
CA GLY A 215 12.40 -11.79 -2.83
C GLY A 215 11.12 -11.01 -2.79
N THR A 216 10.29 -11.30 -3.75
CA THR A 216 8.97 -10.68 -3.91
C THR A 216 7.90 -11.74 -4.17
N TRP A 217 6.67 -11.43 -3.81
CA TRP A 217 5.51 -12.19 -4.20
C TRP A 217 5.09 -11.80 -5.61
N HIS A 218 5.33 -12.68 -6.57
CA HIS A 218 4.90 -12.46 -7.96
C HIS A 218 3.42 -12.79 -8.11
N ILE A 219 2.62 -11.76 -8.32
CA ILE A 219 1.18 -11.86 -8.47
C ILE A 219 0.85 -12.37 -9.87
N LYS A 220 0.11 -13.49 -9.96
CA LYS A 220 -0.36 -14.11 -11.21
C LYS A 220 -1.81 -13.75 -11.50
N ASN A 221 -2.64 -13.70 -10.46
CA ASN A 221 -4.05 -13.41 -10.60
C ASN A 221 -4.54 -12.59 -9.39
N VAL A 222 -5.45 -11.67 -9.66
CA VAL A 222 -6.12 -10.86 -8.64
C VAL A 222 -7.62 -10.86 -8.91
N SER A 223 -8.39 -11.02 -7.87
CA SER A 223 -9.84 -10.88 -7.90
C SER A 223 -10.35 -10.28 -6.59
N THR A 224 -11.63 -9.96 -6.54
CA THR A 224 -12.28 -9.46 -5.32
C THR A 224 -13.41 -10.38 -4.91
N SER A 225 -13.60 -10.57 -3.61
CA SER A 225 -14.75 -11.29 -3.06
C SER A 225 -15.57 -10.37 -2.17
N ASP A 226 -16.89 -10.54 -2.21
CA ASP A 226 -17.80 -9.84 -1.32
C ASP A 226 -17.52 -10.25 0.14
N ARG A 227 -17.12 -9.30 0.97
CA ARG A 227 -16.80 -9.52 2.39
C ARG A 227 -18.02 -10.03 3.17
N ARG A 228 -19.24 -9.61 2.81
CA ARG A 228 -20.47 -10.05 3.47
C ARG A 228 -20.73 -11.53 3.26
N LYS A 229 -20.45 -12.08 2.08
CA LYS A 229 -20.58 -13.51 1.77
C LYS A 229 -19.54 -14.36 2.52
N ALA A 230 -18.31 -13.87 2.66
CA ALA A 230 -17.24 -14.56 3.39
C ALA A 230 -17.54 -14.73 4.90
N ILE A 231 -18.19 -13.74 5.52
CA ILE A 231 -18.59 -13.79 6.93
C ILE A 231 -19.71 -14.81 7.15
N VAL A 232 -20.65 -14.92 6.22
CA VAL A 232 -21.77 -15.89 6.29
C VAL A 232 -21.26 -17.32 6.16
N SER A 233 -20.26 -17.58 5.33
CA SER A 233 -19.68 -18.92 5.14
C SER A 233 -18.84 -19.40 6.34
N ARG A 234 -18.36 -18.52 7.21
CA ARG A 234 -17.62 -18.86 8.43
C ARG A 234 -18.49 -19.10 9.66
N ARG A 235 -19.80 -18.83 9.59
CA ARG A 235 -20.73 -19.23 10.63
C ARG A 235 -21.04 -20.72 10.46
N GLY A 236 -20.28 -21.58 11.14
CA GLY A 236 -20.62 -22.99 11.29
C GLY A 236 -22.06 -23.18 11.81
N PRO A 237 -22.65 -24.37 11.63
CA PRO A 237 -24.00 -24.66 12.11
C PRO A 237 -24.08 -24.37 13.61
N ARG A 238 -25.12 -23.63 14.03
CA ARG A 238 -25.42 -23.45 15.45
C ARG A 238 -25.63 -24.82 16.04
N PRO A 239 -25.01 -25.15 17.18
CA PRO A 239 -25.39 -26.35 17.90
C PRO A 239 -26.87 -26.26 18.28
N ALA A 240 -27.58 -27.38 18.06
CA ALA A 240 -28.99 -27.55 18.38
C ALA A 240 -29.24 -27.51 19.90
#